data_8ef71a2b5a922a322190dd0ff8dc6109
#
_entry.id   8ef71a2b5a922a322190dd0ff8dc6109
#
_cell.length_a   1.000
_cell.length_b   1.000
_cell.length_c   1.000
_cell.angle_alpha   90.00
_cell.angle_beta   90.00
_cell.angle_gamma   90.00
#
_symmetry.space_group_name_H-M   'P 1'
#
loop_
_entity.id
_entity.type
_entity.pdbx_description
1 polymer ?
#
loop_
_entity_poly.entity_id
_entity_poly.type
_entity_poly.pdbx_seq_one_letter_code
_entity_poly.pdbx_strand_id
1 'polypeptide(L)'
;LRASKTTIALNKVKTFFSKPHNVILLLLGIVLTFTTVAPIVAIVEDTFKIHAGTIDAHLTGQASGYTTVNYIDLFTSRMAKTNLWTPLGNTVLLAVGTCVVSILYGGLFAFLITRTDLAWRKYLSSIFIFPYIMPQWTLAVVWQNLFNSNAVTGTSNGLLAALFGVNMPIWWCKGLFPSLMVLGLHYAPFAYILIGGIFR
;
A
#
# COMPACT_ATOMS: atom_id res chain seq x y z
N LEU A 1 -53.41 -11.60 -19.36
CA LEU A 1 -52.34 -11.81 -20.32
C LEU A 1 -51.00 -11.53 -19.62
N ARG A 2 -50.24 -12.59 -19.23
CA ARG A 2 -48.93 -12.44 -18.61
C ARG A 2 -47.93 -12.02 -19.72
N ALA A 3 -47.39 -10.83 -19.62
CA ALA A 3 -46.36 -10.37 -20.55
C ALA A 3 -45.19 -11.38 -20.58
N SER A 4 -44.74 -11.72 -21.79
CA SER A 4 -43.61 -12.65 -21.98
C SER A 4 -42.37 -12.14 -21.27
N LYS A 5 -41.53 -13.02 -20.69
CA LYS A 5 -40.26 -12.66 -20.04
C LYS A 5 -39.37 -11.81 -20.95
N THR A 6 -39.43 -12.04 -22.26
CA THR A 6 -38.74 -11.26 -23.30
C THR A 6 -39.24 -9.84 -23.39
N THR A 7 -40.56 -9.60 -23.32
CA THR A 7 -41.16 -8.24 -23.37
C THR A 7 -40.77 -7.43 -22.13
N ILE A 8 -40.69 -8.09 -20.96
CA ILE A 8 -40.28 -7.43 -19.69
C ILE A 8 -38.78 -7.03 -19.78
N ALA A 9 -37.94 -7.89 -20.31
CA ALA A 9 -36.50 -7.61 -20.49
C ALA A 9 -36.28 -6.48 -21.47
N LEU A 10 -36.95 -6.48 -22.62
CA LEU A 10 -36.87 -5.40 -23.62
C LEU A 10 -37.29 -4.04 -23.05
N ASN A 11 -38.35 -4.01 -22.28
CA ASN A 11 -38.83 -2.77 -21.65
C ASN A 11 -37.83 -2.25 -20.60
N LYS A 12 -37.18 -3.12 -19.83
CA LYS A 12 -36.11 -2.73 -18.87
C LYS A 12 -34.91 -2.12 -19.60
N VAL A 13 -34.47 -2.75 -20.70
CA VAL A 13 -33.36 -2.22 -21.52
C VAL A 13 -33.73 -0.86 -22.11
N LYS A 14 -34.94 -0.72 -22.71
CA LYS A 14 -35.43 0.54 -23.26
C LYS A 14 -35.48 1.65 -22.19
N THR A 15 -36.00 1.34 -21.00
CA THR A 15 -36.06 2.28 -19.88
C THR A 15 -34.65 2.66 -19.37
N PHE A 16 -33.73 1.74 -19.40
CA PHE A 16 -32.32 2.00 -19.02
C PHE A 16 -31.67 3.02 -19.98
N PHE A 17 -31.79 2.81 -21.29
CA PHE A 17 -31.23 3.70 -22.31
C PHE A 17 -32.03 5.03 -22.48
N SER A 18 -33.25 5.10 -22.01
CA SER A 18 -34.02 6.35 -22.00
C SER A 18 -33.52 7.38 -21.00
N LYS A 19 -32.68 6.96 -20.04
CA LYS A 19 -32.14 7.85 -18.99
C LYS A 19 -30.70 8.24 -19.35
N PRO A 20 -30.43 9.53 -19.66
CA PRO A 20 -29.09 9.94 -20.13
C PRO A 20 -27.96 9.60 -19.13
N HIS A 21 -28.22 9.69 -17.83
CA HIS A 21 -27.22 9.35 -16.80
C HIS A 21 -26.81 7.88 -16.85
N ASN A 22 -27.72 6.95 -17.18
CA ASN A 22 -27.39 5.52 -17.30
C ASN A 22 -26.50 5.27 -18.51
N VAL A 23 -26.73 5.98 -19.61
CA VAL A 23 -25.91 5.88 -20.82
C VAL A 23 -24.50 6.40 -20.54
N ILE A 24 -24.40 7.56 -19.86
CA ILE A 24 -23.11 8.13 -19.45
C ILE A 24 -22.35 7.18 -18.52
N LEU A 25 -23.02 6.62 -17.51
CA LEU A 25 -22.42 5.65 -16.60
C LEU A 25 -21.96 4.37 -17.32
N LEU A 26 -22.75 3.88 -18.28
CA LEU A 26 -22.37 2.72 -19.10
C LEU A 26 -21.13 3.00 -19.94
N LEU A 27 -21.10 4.13 -20.64
CA LEU A 27 -19.97 4.54 -21.46
C LEU A 27 -18.71 4.74 -20.60
N LEU A 28 -18.84 5.43 -19.48
CA LEU A 28 -17.74 5.61 -18.52
C LEU A 28 -17.25 4.26 -17.99
N GLY A 29 -18.17 3.36 -17.63
CA GLY A 29 -17.83 2.01 -17.18
C GLY A 29 -17.08 1.21 -18.23
N ILE A 30 -17.50 1.25 -19.50
CA ILE A 30 -16.82 0.58 -20.62
C ILE A 30 -15.41 1.17 -20.80
N VAL A 31 -15.29 2.51 -20.85
CA VAL A 31 -13.98 3.17 -21.01
C VAL A 31 -13.05 2.82 -19.85
N LEU A 32 -13.50 2.92 -18.60
CA LEU A 32 -12.70 2.57 -17.44
C LEU A 32 -12.32 1.09 -17.42
N THR A 33 -13.25 0.20 -17.77
CA THR A 33 -12.96 -1.23 -17.85
C THR A 33 -11.93 -1.51 -18.93
N PHE A 34 -12.08 -0.93 -20.11
CA PHE A 34 -11.14 -1.11 -21.19
C PHE A 34 -9.75 -0.57 -20.83
N THR A 35 -9.66 0.66 -20.31
CA THR A 35 -8.37 1.27 -19.94
C THR A 35 -7.67 0.56 -18.77
N THR A 36 -8.42 -0.14 -17.92
CA THR A 36 -7.84 -0.89 -16.79
C THR A 36 -7.55 -2.34 -17.17
N VAL A 37 -8.51 -3.03 -17.78
CA VAL A 37 -8.40 -4.48 -18.03
C VAL A 37 -7.51 -4.78 -19.22
N ALA A 38 -7.59 -4.00 -20.31
CA ALA A 38 -6.79 -4.27 -21.50
C ALA A 38 -5.27 -4.25 -21.24
N PRO A 39 -4.68 -3.26 -20.53
CA PRO A 39 -3.26 -3.32 -20.16
C PRO A 39 -2.91 -4.50 -19.26
N ILE A 40 -3.77 -4.86 -18.31
CA ILE A 40 -3.54 -6.00 -17.42
C ILE A 40 -3.49 -7.30 -18.23
N VAL A 41 -4.45 -7.51 -19.12
CA VAL A 41 -4.47 -8.69 -20.01
C VAL A 41 -3.23 -8.71 -20.90
N ALA A 42 -2.85 -7.57 -21.49
CA ALA A 42 -1.65 -7.48 -22.32
C ALA A 42 -0.37 -7.83 -21.53
N ILE A 43 -0.22 -7.31 -20.30
CA ILE A 43 0.91 -7.64 -19.43
C ILE A 43 0.93 -9.14 -19.11
N VAL A 44 -0.21 -9.71 -18.73
CA VAL A 44 -0.30 -11.15 -18.42
C VAL A 44 0.03 -11.99 -19.64
N GLU A 45 -0.50 -11.66 -20.82
CA GLU A 45 -0.18 -12.35 -22.07
C GLU A 45 1.32 -12.26 -22.39
N ASP A 46 1.91 -11.07 -22.19
CA ASP A 46 3.32 -10.81 -22.46
C ASP A 46 4.26 -11.65 -21.59
N THR A 47 3.86 -11.95 -20.34
CA THR A 47 4.65 -12.84 -19.45
C THR A 47 4.77 -14.28 -19.97
N PHE A 48 3.87 -14.70 -20.85
CA PHE A 48 3.92 -16.02 -21.48
C PHE A 48 4.60 -16.01 -22.84
N LYS A 49 4.90 -14.86 -23.43
CA LYS A 49 5.55 -14.73 -24.73
C LYS A 49 7.07 -14.82 -24.62
N ILE A 50 7.68 -15.49 -25.57
CA ILE A 50 9.14 -15.52 -25.73
C ILE A 50 9.54 -14.30 -26.57
N HIS A 51 10.46 -13.51 -26.05
CA HIS A 51 11.01 -12.34 -26.74
C HIS A 51 12.43 -12.64 -27.23
N ALA A 52 12.68 -12.43 -28.53
CA ALA A 52 14.01 -12.63 -29.10
C ALA A 52 15.07 -11.79 -28.38
N GLY A 53 16.18 -12.44 -28.00
CA GLY A 53 17.29 -11.79 -27.30
C GLY A 53 17.11 -11.63 -25.78
N THR A 54 16.06 -12.17 -25.20
CA THR A 54 15.83 -12.21 -23.74
C THR A 54 16.23 -13.56 -23.12
N ILE A 55 16.21 -13.64 -21.80
CA ILE A 55 16.62 -14.86 -21.05
C ILE A 55 15.73 -16.05 -21.39
N ASP A 56 14.44 -15.83 -21.57
CA ASP A 56 13.45 -16.84 -21.96
C ASP A 56 13.76 -17.47 -23.33
N ALA A 57 14.22 -16.67 -24.31
CA ALA A 57 14.68 -17.17 -25.60
C ALA A 57 15.94 -18.05 -25.48
N HIS A 58 16.88 -17.66 -24.59
CA HIS A 58 18.08 -18.46 -24.31
C HIS A 58 17.77 -19.77 -23.58
N LEU A 59 16.84 -19.73 -22.61
CA LEU A 59 16.45 -20.91 -21.84
C LEU A 59 15.63 -21.93 -22.65
N THR A 60 14.79 -21.44 -23.56
CA THR A 60 13.93 -22.28 -24.40
C THR A 60 14.57 -22.70 -25.75
N GLY A 61 15.61 -21.96 -26.17
CA GLY A 61 16.21 -22.11 -27.50
C GLY A 61 15.31 -21.66 -28.65
N GLN A 62 14.26 -20.91 -28.38
CA GLN A 62 13.28 -20.42 -29.34
C GLN A 62 13.30 -18.89 -29.41
N ALA A 63 13.15 -18.33 -30.61
CA ALA A 63 13.10 -16.86 -30.80
C ALA A 63 11.70 -16.25 -30.62
N SER A 64 10.64 -17.07 -30.62
CA SER A 64 9.25 -16.66 -30.46
C SER A 64 8.39 -17.83 -30.04
N GLY A 65 7.24 -17.57 -29.41
CA GLY A 65 6.30 -18.59 -28.95
C GLY A 65 5.74 -18.28 -27.58
N TYR A 66 5.13 -19.28 -26.94
CA TYR A 66 4.60 -19.19 -25.57
C TYR A 66 5.37 -20.13 -24.65
N THR A 67 5.68 -19.69 -23.46
CA THR A 67 6.42 -20.46 -22.46
C THR A 67 5.98 -20.12 -21.04
N THR A 68 6.17 -21.04 -20.11
CA THR A 68 6.02 -20.83 -18.66
C THR A 68 7.37 -20.70 -17.97
N VAL A 69 8.48 -20.69 -18.72
CA VAL A 69 9.85 -20.65 -18.16
C VAL A 69 10.06 -19.40 -17.30
N ASN A 70 9.49 -18.26 -17.69
CA ASN A 70 9.57 -17.02 -16.92
C ASN A 70 9.03 -17.19 -15.48
N TYR A 71 7.94 -17.96 -15.31
CA TYR A 71 7.39 -18.25 -13.98
C TYR A 71 8.27 -19.23 -13.20
N ILE A 72 8.78 -20.26 -13.87
CA ILE A 72 9.70 -21.22 -13.24
C ILE A 72 10.96 -20.48 -12.78
N ASP A 73 11.55 -19.66 -13.65
CA ASP A 73 12.75 -18.88 -13.35
C ASP A 73 12.50 -17.87 -12.19
N LEU A 74 11.34 -17.22 -12.19
CA LEU A 74 10.95 -16.29 -11.14
C LEU A 74 10.99 -16.92 -9.73
N PHE A 75 10.64 -18.21 -9.60
CA PHE A 75 10.58 -18.89 -8.30
C PHE A 75 11.84 -19.68 -7.96
N THR A 76 12.57 -20.20 -8.96
CA THR A 76 13.64 -21.17 -8.79
C THR A 76 15.04 -20.62 -9.06
N SER A 77 15.16 -19.50 -9.79
CA SER A 77 16.45 -18.95 -10.15
C SER A 77 17.24 -18.42 -8.93
N ARG A 78 18.55 -18.31 -9.09
CA ARG A 78 19.41 -17.69 -8.10
C ARG A 78 18.98 -16.24 -7.80
N MET A 79 18.45 -15.53 -8.80
CA MET A 79 17.94 -14.16 -8.67
C MET A 79 16.59 -14.11 -7.95
N ALA A 80 15.80 -15.18 -7.95
CA ALA A 80 14.52 -15.25 -7.26
C ALA A 80 14.66 -14.90 -5.76
N LYS A 81 15.72 -15.33 -5.12
CA LYS A 81 15.99 -15.03 -3.71
C LYS A 81 16.08 -13.52 -3.47
N THR A 82 16.80 -12.80 -4.33
CA THR A 82 17.06 -11.36 -4.16
C THR A 82 15.89 -10.51 -4.65
N ASN A 83 15.26 -10.90 -5.78
CA ASN A 83 14.27 -10.09 -6.46
C ASN A 83 12.83 -10.39 -6.04
N LEU A 84 12.56 -11.59 -5.50
CA LEU A 84 11.23 -12.00 -5.08
C LEU A 84 11.15 -12.30 -3.58
N TRP A 85 11.91 -13.31 -3.10
CA TRP A 85 11.73 -13.82 -1.74
C TRP A 85 12.17 -12.86 -0.66
N THR A 86 13.30 -12.16 -0.84
CA THR A 86 13.77 -11.17 0.15
C THR A 86 12.84 -9.95 0.21
N PRO A 87 12.43 -9.31 -0.90
CA PRO A 87 11.43 -8.24 -0.87
C PRO A 87 10.08 -8.67 -0.32
N LEU A 88 9.62 -9.87 -0.67
CA LEU A 88 8.35 -10.42 -0.15
C LEU A 88 8.40 -10.59 1.37
N GLY A 89 9.49 -11.19 1.89
CA GLY A 89 9.70 -11.34 3.32
C GLY A 89 9.74 -9.99 4.06
N ASN A 90 10.45 -9.01 3.50
CA ASN A 90 10.51 -7.66 4.05
C ASN A 90 9.14 -6.98 4.03
N THR A 91 8.35 -7.17 2.97
CA THR A 91 7.00 -6.61 2.85
C THR A 91 6.06 -7.22 3.90
N VAL A 92 6.10 -8.53 4.09
CA VAL A 92 5.30 -9.21 5.12
C VAL A 92 5.70 -8.75 6.52
N LEU A 93 7.01 -8.67 6.78
CA LEU A 93 7.52 -8.20 8.08
C LEU A 93 7.12 -6.74 8.33
N LEU A 94 7.22 -5.89 7.31
CA LEU A 94 6.80 -4.49 7.39
C LEU A 94 5.28 -4.38 7.66
N ALA A 95 4.45 -5.15 6.95
CA ALA A 95 3.01 -5.13 7.12
C ALA A 95 2.60 -5.58 8.54
N VAL A 96 3.10 -6.72 9.00
CA VAL A 96 2.80 -7.24 10.34
C VAL A 96 3.31 -6.29 11.42
N GLY A 97 4.55 -5.83 11.30
CA GLY A 97 5.13 -4.89 12.25
C GLY A 97 4.39 -3.55 12.32
N THR A 98 3.97 -3.01 11.16
CA THR A 98 3.14 -1.81 11.09
C THR A 98 1.80 -2.01 11.82
N CYS A 99 1.13 -3.15 11.62
CA CYS A 99 -0.10 -3.48 12.33
C CYS A 99 0.12 -3.53 13.83
N VAL A 100 1.17 -4.21 14.29
CA VAL A 100 1.50 -4.31 15.73
C VAL A 100 1.72 -2.92 16.32
N VAL A 101 2.57 -2.10 15.71
CA VAL A 101 2.85 -0.73 16.18
C VAL A 101 1.58 0.12 16.18
N SER A 102 0.78 0.09 15.10
CA SER A 102 -0.47 0.84 15.02
C SER A 102 -1.47 0.45 16.11
N ILE A 103 -1.64 -0.84 16.36
CA ILE A 103 -2.56 -1.34 17.38
C ILE A 103 -2.07 -0.97 18.78
N LEU A 104 -0.77 -1.11 19.05
CA LEU A 104 -0.21 -0.74 20.35
C LEU A 104 -0.38 0.75 20.64
N TYR A 105 0.06 1.62 19.74
CA TYR A 105 -0.08 3.06 19.91
C TYR A 105 -1.54 3.52 19.86
N GLY A 106 -2.29 3.08 18.84
CA GLY A 106 -3.70 3.44 18.68
C GLY A 106 -4.56 2.92 19.83
N GLY A 107 -4.34 1.67 20.27
CA GLY A 107 -5.03 1.06 21.40
C GLY A 107 -4.70 1.72 22.72
N LEU A 108 -3.43 2.05 22.98
CA LEU A 108 -3.01 2.78 24.16
C LEU A 108 -3.70 4.14 24.24
N PHE A 109 -3.68 4.93 23.17
CA PHE A 109 -4.34 6.23 23.12
C PHE A 109 -5.87 6.11 23.19
N ALA A 110 -6.46 5.08 22.56
CA ALA A 110 -7.89 4.80 22.69
C ALA A 110 -8.27 4.54 24.15
N PHE A 111 -7.52 3.72 24.87
CA PHE A 111 -7.73 3.44 26.28
C PHE A 111 -7.58 4.71 27.13
N LEU A 112 -6.48 5.45 26.96
CA LEU A 112 -6.22 6.68 27.74
C LEU A 112 -7.31 7.73 27.54
N ILE A 113 -7.75 7.95 26.30
CA ILE A 113 -8.73 9.00 26.00
C ILE A 113 -10.16 8.61 26.39
N THR A 114 -10.51 7.31 26.30
CA THR A 114 -11.90 6.86 26.55
C THR A 114 -12.13 6.35 27.95
N ARG A 115 -11.12 5.80 28.63
CA ARG A 115 -11.24 5.11 29.93
C ARG A 115 -10.56 5.85 31.10
N THR A 116 -9.86 6.95 30.82
CA THR A 116 -9.23 7.74 31.86
C THR A 116 -9.74 9.18 31.84
N ASP A 117 -9.68 9.86 32.98
CA ASP A 117 -10.02 11.28 33.11
C ASP A 117 -8.82 12.17 32.79
N LEU A 118 -8.23 11.91 31.60
CA LEU A 118 -7.06 12.62 31.15
C LEU A 118 -7.39 14.10 30.90
N ALA A 119 -6.64 15.00 31.54
CA ALA A 119 -6.73 16.41 31.24
C ALA A 119 -6.42 16.65 29.77
N TRP A 120 -7.19 17.56 29.13
CA TRP A 120 -6.98 17.92 27.73
C TRP A 120 -7.31 16.80 26.69
N ARG A 121 -8.04 15.74 27.08
CA ARG A 121 -8.40 14.59 26.22
C ARG A 121 -8.96 14.98 24.85
N LYS A 122 -9.75 16.07 24.77
CA LYS A 122 -10.32 16.56 23.50
C LYS A 122 -9.23 17.03 22.53
N TYR A 123 -8.26 17.79 23.03
CA TYR A 123 -7.14 18.29 22.23
C TYR A 123 -6.19 17.16 21.84
N LEU A 124 -5.88 16.25 22.75
CA LEU A 124 -5.06 15.08 22.47
C LEU A 124 -5.67 14.19 21.40
N SER A 125 -6.99 13.97 21.43
CA SER A 125 -7.69 13.23 20.37
C SER A 125 -7.53 13.88 18.99
N SER A 126 -7.65 15.21 18.91
CA SER A 126 -7.52 15.94 17.64
C SER A 126 -6.06 15.94 17.14
N ILE A 127 -5.08 16.15 18.03
CA ILE A 127 -3.65 16.13 17.70
C ILE A 127 -3.23 14.73 17.24
N PHE A 128 -3.74 13.67 17.88
CA PHE A 128 -3.39 12.30 17.55
C PHE A 128 -3.87 11.86 16.16
N ILE A 129 -4.97 12.46 15.65
CA ILE A 129 -5.47 12.17 14.29
C ILE A 129 -4.62 12.85 13.21
N PHE A 130 -3.88 13.90 13.53
CA PHE A 130 -3.13 14.70 12.58
C PHE A 130 -2.14 13.91 11.69
N PRO A 131 -1.34 12.94 12.21
CA PRO A 131 -0.45 12.11 11.38
C PRO A 131 -1.17 11.33 10.27
N TYR A 132 -2.42 10.96 10.47
CA TYR A 132 -3.20 10.22 9.47
C TYR A 132 -3.62 11.09 8.28
N ILE A 133 -3.79 12.39 8.49
CA ILE A 133 -4.15 13.35 7.44
C ILE A 133 -2.93 13.70 6.57
N MET A 134 -1.72 13.60 7.15
CA MET A 134 -0.50 13.89 6.43
C MET A 134 -0.13 12.77 5.44
N PRO A 135 0.42 13.09 4.26
CA PRO A 135 1.02 12.08 3.39
C PRO A 135 2.14 11.31 4.10
N GLN A 136 2.22 10.00 3.91
CA GLN A 136 3.21 9.13 4.58
C GLN A 136 4.66 9.56 4.34
N TRP A 137 4.97 10.05 3.14
CA TRP A 137 6.31 10.53 2.81
C TRP A 137 6.72 11.76 3.65
N THR A 138 5.78 12.62 4.05
CA THR A 138 6.05 13.75 4.94
C THR A 138 6.54 13.28 6.31
N LEU A 139 5.89 12.26 6.88
CA LEU A 139 6.33 11.65 8.14
C LEU A 139 7.71 11.01 8.02
N ALA A 140 8.03 10.40 6.87
CA ALA A 140 9.36 9.85 6.61
C ALA A 140 10.44 10.94 6.58
N VAL A 141 10.14 12.09 5.96
CA VAL A 141 11.05 13.26 5.97
C VAL A 141 11.22 13.81 7.38
N VAL A 142 10.14 13.91 8.16
CA VAL A 142 10.20 14.34 9.57
C VAL A 142 11.08 13.37 10.38
N TRP A 143 10.91 12.06 10.19
CA TRP A 143 11.75 11.05 10.86
C TRP A 143 13.23 11.24 10.52
N GLN A 144 13.56 11.40 9.23
CA GLN A 144 14.94 11.66 8.80
C GLN A 144 15.48 12.95 9.39
N ASN A 145 14.73 14.05 9.37
CA ASN A 145 15.14 15.33 9.93
C ASN A 145 15.33 15.28 11.45
N LEU A 146 14.68 14.37 12.16
CA LEU A 146 14.88 14.19 13.59
C LEU A 146 16.12 13.33 13.88
N PHE A 147 16.22 12.16 13.26
CA PHE A 147 17.12 11.08 13.69
C PHE A 147 18.39 10.92 12.81
N ASN A 148 18.47 11.58 11.65
CA ASN A 148 19.59 11.42 10.77
C ASN A 148 20.91 11.93 11.41
N SER A 149 22.02 11.32 11.04
CA SER A 149 23.33 11.75 11.50
C SER A 149 24.35 11.62 10.37
N ASN A 150 25.08 12.69 10.12
CA ASN A 150 26.16 12.68 9.12
C ASN A 150 27.23 11.63 9.41
N ALA A 151 27.58 11.48 10.68
CA ALA A 151 28.58 10.47 11.12
C ALA A 151 28.17 9.02 10.77
N VAL A 152 26.88 8.74 10.67
CA VAL A 152 26.33 7.39 10.46
C VAL A 152 25.84 7.18 9.03
N THR A 153 25.19 8.19 8.44
CA THR A 153 24.53 8.07 7.14
C THR A 153 25.29 8.73 6.00
N GLY A 154 26.30 9.55 6.32
CA GLY A 154 27.03 10.38 5.33
C GLY A 154 26.23 11.52 4.74
N THR A 155 25.06 11.82 5.29
CA THR A 155 24.18 12.91 4.86
C THR A 155 24.12 14.03 5.92
N SER A 156 23.18 14.96 5.81
CA SER A 156 23.03 16.06 6.79
C SER A 156 22.69 15.56 8.19
N ASN A 157 23.08 16.30 9.21
CA ASN A 157 22.66 16.05 10.59
C ASN A 157 21.18 16.38 10.76
N GLY A 158 20.48 15.47 11.42
CA GLY A 158 19.13 15.72 11.93
C GLY A 158 19.17 16.51 13.23
N LEU A 159 17.99 16.84 13.74
CA LEU A 159 17.82 17.71 14.90
C LEU A 159 18.52 17.16 16.16
N LEU A 160 18.43 15.85 16.42
CA LEU A 160 19.07 15.23 17.59
C LEU A 160 20.59 15.28 17.51
N ALA A 161 21.16 15.00 16.34
CA ALA A 161 22.60 15.08 16.14
C ALA A 161 23.09 16.54 16.20
N ALA A 162 22.33 17.50 15.67
CA ALA A 162 22.69 18.90 15.63
C ALA A 162 22.59 19.59 16.99
N LEU A 163 21.55 19.31 17.79
CA LEU A 163 21.33 19.98 19.07
C LEU A 163 22.00 19.27 20.26
N PHE A 164 22.00 17.94 20.25
CA PHE A 164 22.42 17.15 21.41
C PHE A 164 23.69 16.33 21.14
N GLY A 165 24.24 16.36 19.91
CA GLY A 165 25.37 15.52 19.51
C GLY A 165 25.07 14.00 19.52
N VAL A 166 23.80 13.60 19.59
CA VAL A 166 23.38 12.20 19.66
C VAL A 166 23.34 11.59 18.28
N ASN A 167 24.21 10.60 18.03
CA ASN A 167 24.25 9.86 16.78
C ASN A 167 23.48 8.55 16.92
N MET A 168 22.33 8.47 16.27
CA MET A 168 21.55 7.23 16.24
C MET A 168 22.20 6.20 15.33
N PRO A 169 22.09 4.89 15.66
CA PRO A 169 22.66 3.83 14.83
C PRO A 169 21.97 3.78 13.46
N ILE A 170 22.66 3.22 12.45
CA ILE A 170 22.20 3.23 11.05
C ILE A 170 20.83 2.59 10.86
N TRP A 171 20.52 1.53 11.61
CA TRP A 171 19.23 0.83 11.53
C TRP A 171 18.05 1.67 12.04
N TRP A 172 18.31 2.71 12.84
CA TRP A 172 17.33 3.70 13.27
C TRP A 172 17.10 4.77 12.21
N CYS A 173 18.15 5.12 11.46
CA CYS A 173 18.09 6.18 10.45
C CYS A 173 17.56 5.69 9.12
N LYS A 174 17.92 4.46 8.72
CA LYS A 174 17.60 3.88 7.39
C LYS A 174 17.18 2.41 7.50
N GLY A 175 16.29 1.99 6.60
CA GLY A 175 15.89 0.59 6.44
C GLY A 175 14.52 0.27 6.98
N LEU A 176 14.32 -0.98 7.35
CA LEU A 176 13.01 -1.53 7.70
C LEU A 176 12.42 -0.90 8.98
N PHE A 177 13.27 -0.66 10.00
CA PHE A 177 12.82 -0.14 11.30
C PHE A 177 12.18 1.26 11.19
N PRO A 178 12.83 2.29 10.61
CA PRO A 178 12.18 3.60 10.45
C PRO A 178 10.94 3.53 9.56
N SER A 179 10.95 2.71 8.51
CA SER A 179 9.76 2.53 7.67
C SER A 179 8.59 1.95 8.46
N LEU A 180 8.84 0.96 9.31
CA LEU A 180 7.85 0.35 10.20
C LEU A 180 7.31 1.37 11.22
N MET A 181 8.18 2.17 11.83
CA MET A 181 7.77 3.20 12.81
C MET A 181 6.95 4.31 12.15
N VAL A 182 7.40 4.82 11.01
CA VAL A 182 6.68 5.85 10.25
C VAL A 182 5.29 5.38 9.83
N LEU A 183 5.19 4.19 9.25
CA LEU A 183 3.91 3.62 8.83
C LEU A 183 3.02 3.27 10.04
N GLY A 184 3.60 2.71 11.10
CA GLY A 184 2.89 2.37 12.32
C GLY A 184 2.27 3.59 13.00
N LEU A 185 3.03 4.68 13.12
CA LEU A 185 2.54 5.94 13.66
C LEU A 185 1.51 6.61 12.75
N HIS A 186 1.67 6.50 11.42
CA HIS A 186 0.70 7.01 10.45
C HIS A 186 -0.66 6.31 10.57
N TYR A 187 -0.68 4.98 10.74
CA TYR A 187 -1.92 4.22 10.88
C TYR A 187 -2.45 4.10 12.31
N ALA A 188 -1.67 4.51 13.32
CA ALA A 188 -2.11 4.48 14.72
C ALA A 188 -3.43 5.24 14.99
N PRO A 189 -3.71 6.42 14.37
CA PRO A 189 -4.98 7.09 14.52
C PRO A 189 -6.17 6.30 13.97
N PHE A 190 -5.98 5.53 12.90
CA PHE A 190 -7.01 4.64 12.38
C PHE A 190 -7.35 3.54 13.39
N ALA A 191 -6.33 2.88 13.96
CA ALA A 191 -6.51 1.91 15.03
C ALA A 191 -7.19 2.55 16.27
N TYR A 192 -6.80 3.77 16.63
CA TYR A 192 -7.42 4.54 17.71
C TYR A 192 -8.92 4.77 17.51
N ILE A 193 -9.34 5.14 16.29
CA ILE A 193 -10.76 5.38 15.99
C ILE A 193 -11.55 4.07 16.11
N LEU A 194 -11.04 2.96 15.56
CA LEU A 194 -11.70 1.66 15.60
C LEU A 194 -11.83 1.13 17.05
N ILE A 195 -10.72 1.09 17.78
CA ILE A 195 -10.67 0.58 19.15
C ILE A 195 -11.44 1.49 20.10
N GLY A 196 -11.31 2.82 19.94
CA GLY A 196 -12.03 3.80 20.73
C GLY A 196 -13.55 3.74 20.54
N GLY A 197 -14.01 3.34 19.35
CA GLY A 197 -15.43 3.07 19.09
C GLY A 197 -15.97 1.88 19.90
N ILE A 198 -15.14 0.86 20.16
CA ILE A 198 -15.51 -0.31 20.99
C ILE A 198 -15.52 0.04 22.47
N PHE A 199 -14.66 0.95 22.91
CA PHE A 199 -14.54 1.35 24.33
C PHE A 199 -15.61 2.34 24.79
N ARG A 200 -16.35 2.97 23.89
CA ARG A 200 -17.47 3.87 24.18
C ARG A 200 -18.75 3.11 24.43
#